data_b07bf63533a40ea4c30689cc60f84dab
#
_entry.id   b07bf63533a40ea4c30689cc60f84dab
#
_cell.length_a   1.000
_cell.length_b   1.000
_cell.length_c   1.000
_cell.angle_alpha   90.00
_cell.angle_beta   90.00
_cell.angle_gamma   90.00
#
_symmetry.space_group_name_H-M   'P 1'
#
loop_
_entity.id
_entity.type
_entity.pdbx_description
1 polymer ?
#
loop_
_entity_poly.entity_id
_entity_poly.type
_entity_poly.pdbx_seq_one_letter_code
_entity_poly.pdbx_strand_id
1 'polypeptide(L)'
;KQRNGALASIAKALEDGAEAIFEANRADMADAAADNLPQPIVSRLKFDEHKLSDCIKGIQDLIGLPDPLFRTLLRRELDDGLLLERITCPIGVIGVIFESRPAALIQISSLFIKCGNCSILKGGSEAKRTNRVLFDIIHEAGVSAGLPEGFTSLVEAREGIDALLGCHDNIDLIIPRGSNDFVQYIMNNSQIPVLGHADGICHVYVDKSADIQQAVRIITDAKTQYPAACNAAETLLIHEDIYERVMDALADAPFEMRFGEDGYSREYLDYILNVR
;
A
#
# COMPACT_ATOMS: atom_id res chain seq x y z
N LYS A 1 -19.20 1.49 -17.43
CA LYS A 1 -19.94 0.21 -17.31
C LYS A 1 -19.01 -1.01 -17.48
N GLN A 2 -18.21 -1.08 -18.57
CA GLN A 2 -17.33 -2.22 -18.87
C GLN A 2 -16.37 -2.55 -17.71
N ARG A 3 -15.66 -1.58 -17.17
CA ARG A 3 -14.70 -1.77 -16.04
C ARG A 3 -15.36 -2.35 -14.79
N ASN A 4 -16.56 -1.88 -14.44
CA ASN A 4 -17.32 -2.45 -13.31
C ASN A 4 -17.81 -3.88 -13.61
N GLY A 5 -18.16 -4.18 -14.87
CA GLY A 5 -18.51 -5.54 -15.31
C GLY A 5 -17.31 -6.49 -15.17
N ALA A 6 -16.12 -6.05 -15.62
CA ALA A 6 -14.88 -6.81 -15.46
C ALA A 6 -14.52 -7.06 -13.97
N LEU A 7 -14.65 -6.05 -13.12
CA LEU A 7 -14.45 -6.20 -11.69
C LEU A 7 -15.40 -7.23 -11.05
N ALA A 8 -16.68 -7.23 -11.46
CA ALA A 8 -17.65 -8.22 -10.98
C ALA A 8 -17.30 -9.65 -11.43
N SER A 9 -16.87 -9.80 -12.71
CA SER A 9 -16.40 -11.10 -13.22
C SER A 9 -15.16 -11.59 -12.52
N ILE A 10 -14.19 -10.70 -12.22
CA ILE A 10 -12.98 -11.01 -11.47
C ILE A 10 -13.32 -11.43 -10.04
N ALA A 11 -14.21 -10.71 -9.34
CA ALA A 11 -14.63 -11.07 -7.99
C ALA A 11 -15.22 -12.49 -7.93
N LYS A 12 -16.07 -12.82 -8.92
CA LYS A 12 -16.65 -14.16 -9.03
C LYS A 12 -15.58 -15.21 -9.36
N ALA A 13 -14.68 -14.95 -10.29
CA ALA A 13 -13.61 -15.89 -10.65
C ALA A 13 -12.64 -16.17 -9.49
N LEU A 14 -12.36 -15.18 -8.65
CA LEU A 14 -11.56 -15.33 -7.43
C LEU A 14 -12.27 -16.23 -6.41
N GLU A 15 -13.58 -16.09 -6.25
CA GLU A 15 -14.39 -16.95 -5.40
C GLU A 15 -14.41 -18.40 -5.91
N ASP A 16 -14.67 -18.57 -7.21
CA ASP A 16 -14.71 -19.88 -7.87
C ASP A 16 -13.31 -20.58 -7.85
N GLY A 17 -12.22 -19.80 -7.89
CA GLY A 17 -10.83 -20.28 -7.87
C GLY A 17 -10.19 -20.40 -6.48
N ALA A 18 -10.95 -20.26 -5.40
CA ALA A 18 -10.43 -20.15 -4.03
C ALA A 18 -9.50 -21.31 -3.64
N GLU A 19 -9.87 -22.57 -3.96
CA GLU A 19 -9.08 -23.75 -3.59
C GLU A 19 -7.69 -23.75 -4.25
N ALA A 20 -7.61 -23.39 -5.53
CA ALA A 20 -6.34 -23.29 -6.25
C ALA A 20 -5.44 -22.19 -5.66
N ILE A 21 -6.03 -21.06 -5.25
CA ILE A 21 -5.31 -19.96 -4.58
C ILE A 21 -4.75 -20.46 -3.24
N PHE A 22 -5.56 -21.14 -2.42
CA PHE A 22 -5.12 -21.64 -1.11
C PHE A 22 -4.07 -22.73 -1.22
N GLU A 23 -4.16 -23.62 -2.23
CA GLU A 23 -3.15 -24.64 -2.49
C GLU A 23 -1.80 -23.99 -2.86
N ALA A 24 -1.81 -23.02 -3.76
CA ALA A 24 -0.61 -22.26 -4.13
C ALA A 24 -0.02 -21.54 -2.92
N ASN A 25 -0.86 -20.94 -2.07
CA ASN A 25 -0.40 -20.25 -0.86
C ASN A 25 0.17 -21.23 0.17
N ARG A 26 -0.41 -22.39 0.36
CA ARG A 26 0.15 -23.45 1.23
C ARG A 26 1.57 -23.84 0.77
N ALA A 27 1.78 -23.95 -0.55
CA ALA A 27 3.11 -24.27 -1.10
C ALA A 27 4.13 -23.14 -0.87
N ASP A 28 3.76 -21.88 -1.09
CA ASP A 28 4.63 -20.73 -0.80
C ASP A 28 4.93 -20.61 0.70
N MET A 29 3.96 -20.89 1.57
CA MET A 29 4.14 -20.91 3.03
C MET A 29 5.09 -22.04 3.48
N ALA A 30 5.03 -23.21 2.85
CA ALA A 30 5.93 -24.32 3.13
C ALA A 30 7.39 -23.97 2.75
N ASP A 31 7.60 -23.35 1.58
CA ASP A 31 8.92 -22.86 1.17
C ASP A 31 9.44 -21.79 2.12
N ALA A 32 8.60 -20.82 2.50
CA ALA A 32 8.96 -19.78 3.45
C ALA A 32 9.40 -20.33 4.82
N ALA A 33 8.76 -21.41 5.27
CA ALA A 33 9.14 -22.11 6.51
C ALA A 33 10.48 -22.85 6.34
N ALA A 34 10.71 -23.51 5.20
CA ALA A 34 11.97 -24.21 4.90
C ALA A 34 13.15 -23.23 4.81
N ASP A 35 12.92 -22.05 4.24
CA ASP A 35 13.92 -20.98 4.11
C ASP A 35 14.11 -20.15 5.39
N ASN A 36 13.39 -20.49 6.48
CA ASN A 36 13.42 -19.77 7.76
C ASN A 36 13.17 -18.26 7.62
N LEU A 37 12.22 -17.86 6.79
CA LEU A 37 11.88 -16.44 6.61
C LEU A 37 11.40 -15.81 7.94
N PRO A 38 11.73 -14.52 8.19
CA PRO A 38 11.28 -13.82 9.39
C PRO A 38 9.76 -13.86 9.57
N GLN A 39 9.30 -14.04 10.81
CA GLN A 39 7.88 -14.16 11.14
C GLN A 39 7.00 -13.03 10.59
N PRO A 40 7.43 -11.75 10.54
CA PRO A 40 6.64 -10.70 9.91
C PRO A 40 6.40 -10.91 8.41
N ILE A 41 7.35 -11.52 7.68
CA ILE A 41 7.20 -11.86 6.26
C ILE A 41 6.19 -13.00 6.11
N VAL A 42 6.35 -14.07 6.89
CA VAL A 42 5.44 -15.23 6.89
C VAL A 42 4.00 -14.80 7.20
N SER A 43 3.80 -13.93 8.18
CA SER A 43 2.47 -13.41 8.53
C SER A 43 1.80 -12.60 7.40
N ARG A 44 2.60 -11.87 6.62
CA ARG A 44 2.11 -11.12 5.45
C ARG A 44 1.80 -12.03 4.26
N LEU A 45 2.61 -13.08 4.08
CA LEU A 45 2.49 -14.04 2.99
C LEU A 45 1.22 -14.88 3.10
N LYS A 46 0.78 -15.20 4.32
CA LYS A 46 -0.41 -15.99 4.56
C LYS A 46 -1.63 -15.38 3.86
N PHE A 47 -2.31 -16.18 3.03
CA PHE A 47 -3.52 -15.80 2.30
C PHE A 47 -4.59 -16.87 2.52
N ASP A 48 -5.55 -16.57 3.37
CA ASP A 48 -6.62 -17.46 3.80
C ASP A 48 -8.00 -17.01 3.31
N GLU A 49 -9.03 -17.76 3.65
CA GLU A 49 -10.42 -17.50 3.29
C GLU A 49 -10.89 -16.11 3.73
N HIS A 50 -10.48 -15.66 4.93
CA HIS A 50 -10.83 -14.33 5.43
C HIS A 50 -10.24 -13.23 4.54
N LYS A 51 -8.94 -13.33 4.20
CA LYS A 51 -8.29 -12.36 3.31
C LYS A 51 -8.88 -12.36 1.90
N LEU A 52 -9.25 -13.52 1.37
CA LEU A 52 -9.92 -13.61 0.07
C LEU A 52 -11.29 -12.92 0.13
N SER A 53 -12.08 -13.19 1.16
CA SER A 53 -13.39 -12.55 1.38
C SER A 53 -13.26 -11.03 1.49
N ASP A 54 -12.28 -10.52 2.23
CA ASP A 54 -11.99 -9.09 2.35
C ASP A 54 -11.62 -8.47 0.98
N CYS A 55 -10.81 -9.16 0.18
CA CYS A 55 -10.47 -8.70 -1.16
C CYS A 55 -11.69 -8.64 -2.08
N ILE A 56 -12.54 -9.67 -2.07
CA ILE A 56 -13.79 -9.71 -2.86
C ILE A 56 -14.72 -8.57 -2.44
N LYS A 57 -14.88 -8.37 -1.12
CA LYS A 57 -15.66 -7.25 -0.60
C LYS A 57 -15.08 -5.91 -1.05
N GLY A 58 -13.75 -5.74 -0.98
CA GLY A 58 -13.08 -4.54 -1.48
C GLY A 58 -13.35 -4.27 -2.97
N ILE A 59 -13.41 -5.31 -3.82
CA ILE A 59 -13.81 -5.17 -5.23
C ILE A 59 -15.26 -4.72 -5.34
N GLN A 60 -16.18 -5.28 -4.54
CA GLN A 60 -17.60 -4.91 -4.54
C GLN A 60 -17.79 -3.47 -4.11
N ASP A 61 -17.11 -3.04 -3.05
CA ASP A 61 -17.12 -1.65 -2.58
C ASP A 61 -16.58 -0.70 -3.67
N LEU A 62 -15.50 -1.08 -4.36
CA LEU A 62 -14.91 -0.32 -5.46
C LEU A 62 -15.87 -0.18 -6.65
N ILE A 63 -16.65 -1.22 -6.97
CA ILE A 63 -17.70 -1.16 -8.00
C ILE A 63 -18.73 -0.08 -7.65
N GLY A 64 -19.11 0.03 -6.37
CA GLY A 64 -20.09 1.01 -5.87
C GLY A 64 -19.59 2.46 -5.93
N LEU A 65 -18.28 2.70 -5.98
CA LEU A 65 -17.73 4.05 -6.06
C LEU A 65 -18.01 4.72 -7.40
N PRO A 66 -18.16 6.05 -7.43
CA PRO A 66 -18.28 6.83 -8.66
C PRO A 66 -17.12 6.56 -9.62
N ASP A 67 -17.37 6.69 -10.92
CA ASP A 67 -16.31 6.63 -11.93
C ASP A 67 -15.33 7.80 -11.75
N PRO A 68 -14.02 7.54 -11.53
CA PRO A 68 -13.05 8.61 -11.32
C PRO A 68 -12.63 9.32 -12.62
N LEU A 69 -12.94 8.74 -13.81
CA LEU A 69 -12.44 9.22 -15.09
C LEU A 69 -13.37 10.20 -15.78
N PHE A 70 -12.76 11.09 -16.56
CA PHE A 70 -13.43 12.08 -17.42
C PHE A 70 -14.40 13.00 -16.66
N ARG A 71 -14.08 13.28 -15.40
CA ARG A 71 -14.84 14.22 -14.57
C ARG A 71 -14.24 15.60 -14.74
N THR A 72 -15.07 16.58 -15.07
CA THR A 72 -14.67 17.99 -15.08
C THR A 72 -14.55 18.48 -13.62
N LEU A 73 -13.32 18.74 -13.16
CA LEU A 73 -13.04 19.24 -11.82
C LEU A 73 -13.05 20.76 -11.74
N LEU A 74 -12.76 21.43 -12.88
CA LEU A 74 -12.77 22.88 -13.01
C LEU A 74 -13.23 23.23 -14.41
N ARG A 75 -14.10 24.25 -14.51
CA ARG A 75 -14.42 24.92 -15.76
C ARG A 75 -14.39 26.41 -15.51
N ARG A 76 -13.58 27.11 -16.26
CA ARG A 76 -13.36 28.55 -16.09
C ARG A 76 -13.19 29.22 -17.45
N GLU A 77 -13.90 30.31 -17.68
CA GLU A 77 -13.65 31.18 -18.79
C GLU A 77 -12.52 32.16 -18.43
N LEU A 78 -11.49 32.18 -19.24
CA LEU A 78 -10.29 33.01 -19.03
C LEU A 78 -10.39 34.33 -19.80
N ASP A 79 -11.08 34.32 -20.94
CA ASP A 79 -11.38 35.44 -21.82
C ASP A 79 -12.58 35.07 -22.70
N ASP A 80 -13.17 36.01 -23.41
CA ASP A 80 -14.34 35.79 -24.25
C ASP A 80 -14.18 34.57 -25.17
N GLY A 81 -14.92 33.49 -24.88
CA GLY A 81 -14.89 32.24 -25.64
C GLY A 81 -13.69 31.33 -25.34
N LEU A 82 -12.73 31.73 -24.45
CA LEU A 82 -11.61 30.90 -24.04
C LEU A 82 -11.92 30.14 -22.76
N LEU A 83 -12.32 28.86 -22.90
CA LEU A 83 -12.67 27.98 -21.79
C LEU A 83 -11.49 27.11 -21.38
N LEU A 84 -11.15 27.15 -20.08
CA LEU A 84 -10.24 26.21 -19.44
C LEU A 84 -11.05 25.13 -18.71
N GLU A 85 -10.77 23.88 -19.03
CA GLU A 85 -11.34 22.74 -18.30
C GLU A 85 -10.24 21.86 -17.73
N ARG A 86 -10.40 21.41 -16.49
CA ARG A 86 -9.56 20.39 -15.86
C ARG A 86 -10.35 19.11 -15.77
N ILE A 87 -9.95 18.11 -16.54
CA ILE A 87 -10.63 16.81 -16.65
C ILE A 87 -9.71 15.71 -16.12
N THR A 88 -10.28 14.77 -15.35
CA THR A 88 -9.54 13.58 -14.89
C THR A 88 -9.32 12.60 -16.03
N CYS A 89 -8.11 12.01 -16.12
CA CYS A 89 -7.76 10.98 -17.10
C CYS A 89 -6.93 9.86 -16.42
N PRO A 90 -6.77 8.68 -17.03
CA PRO A 90 -5.82 7.68 -16.59
C PRO A 90 -4.40 8.25 -16.59
N ILE A 91 -3.54 7.71 -15.71
CA ILE A 91 -2.08 8.02 -15.72
C ILE A 91 -1.44 7.32 -16.92
N GLY A 92 -1.80 6.07 -17.17
CA GLY A 92 -1.26 5.25 -18.24
C GLY A 92 -0.83 3.87 -17.79
N VAL A 93 0.43 3.50 -18.07
CA VAL A 93 1.05 2.25 -17.66
C VAL A 93 1.81 2.45 -16.35
N ILE A 94 1.46 1.70 -15.33
CA ILE A 94 2.05 1.85 -14.00
C ILE A 94 2.76 0.55 -13.61
N GLY A 95 4.06 0.63 -13.33
CA GLY A 95 4.85 -0.44 -12.73
C GLY A 95 4.65 -0.46 -11.22
N VAL A 96 4.24 -1.59 -10.65
CA VAL A 96 4.13 -1.75 -9.20
C VAL A 96 5.02 -2.89 -8.73
N ILE A 97 5.93 -2.56 -7.82
CA ILE A 97 6.85 -3.51 -7.20
C ILE A 97 6.42 -3.68 -5.75
N PHE A 98 6.08 -4.90 -5.34
CA PHE A 98 5.55 -5.17 -4.00
C PHE A 98 6.09 -6.49 -3.44
N GLU A 99 6.17 -6.59 -2.11
CA GLU A 99 6.71 -7.75 -1.38
C GLU A 99 5.61 -8.46 -0.58
N SER A 100 5.78 -9.77 -0.38
CA SER A 100 5.14 -10.63 0.66
C SER A 100 3.64 -10.45 0.91
N ARG A 101 2.87 -9.91 -0.05
CA ARG A 101 1.45 -9.62 0.15
C ARG A 101 0.62 -10.03 -1.08
N PRO A 102 0.20 -11.31 -1.19
CA PRO A 102 -0.64 -11.73 -2.32
C PRO A 102 -1.92 -10.90 -2.48
N ALA A 103 -2.56 -10.49 -1.38
CA ALA A 103 -3.72 -9.61 -1.40
C ALA A 103 -3.48 -8.28 -2.16
N ALA A 104 -2.25 -7.78 -2.15
CA ALA A 104 -1.90 -6.53 -2.84
C ALA A 104 -2.09 -6.67 -4.35
N LEU A 105 -1.83 -7.84 -4.93
CA LEU A 105 -2.04 -8.07 -6.37
C LEU A 105 -3.51 -7.86 -6.76
N ILE A 106 -4.45 -8.40 -5.98
CA ILE A 106 -5.89 -8.23 -6.22
C ILE A 106 -6.29 -6.75 -6.08
N GLN A 107 -5.84 -6.11 -4.99
CA GLN A 107 -6.19 -4.71 -4.70
C GLN A 107 -5.66 -3.76 -5.77
N ILE A 108 -4.38 -3.90 -6.16
CA ILE A 108 -3.75 -3.07 -7.18
C ILE A 108 -4.44 -3.25 -8.53
N SER A 109 -4.62 -4.49 -8.98
CA SER A 109 -5.28 -4.79 -10.26
C SER A 109 -6.70 -4.21 -10.31
N SER A 110 -7.46 -4.34 -9.23
CA SER A 110 -8.83 -3.84 -9.14
C SER A 110 -8.89 -2.31 -9.22
N LEU A 111 -8.01 -1.62 -8.48
CA LEU A 111 -7.90 -0.16 -8.51
C LEU A 111 -7.52 0.35 -9.91
N PHE A 112 -6.57 -0.31 -10.56
CA PHE A 112 -6.10 0.11 -11.88
C PHE A 112 -7.17 -0.10 -12.95
N ILE A 113 -7.90 -1.22 -12.91
CA ILE A 113 -9.06 -1.43 -13.77
C ILE A 113 -10.09 -0.31 -13.55
N LYS A 114 -10.41 0.02 -12.29
CA LYS A 114 -11.37 1.09 -11.97
C LYS A 114 -10.93 2.44 -12.50
N CYS A 115 -9.63 2.76 -12.40
CA CYS A 115 -9.03 4.01 -12.84
C CYS A 115 -8.59 4.01 -14.32
N GLY A 116 -8.80 2.89 -15.06
CA GLY A 116 -8.45 2.77 -16.47
C GLY A 116 -6.94 2.80 -16.75
N ASN A 117 -6.12 2.45 -15.80
CA ASN A 117 -4.67 2.30 -15.96
C ASN A 117 -4.32 0.86 -16.33
N CYS A 118 -3.20 0.68 -17.04
CA CYS A 118 -2.56 -0.63 -17.20
C CYS A 118 -1.57 -0.87 -16.06
N SER A 119 -1.35 -2.14 -15.70
CA SER A 119 -0.40 -2.50 -14.64
C SER A 119 0.68 -3.48 -15.10
N ILE A 120 1.91 -3.21 -14.67
CA ILE A 120 3.01 -4.18 -14.70
C ILE A 120 3.33 -4.52 -13.25
N LEU A 121 3.02 -5.75 -12.85
CA LEU A 121 3.09 -6.22 -11.48
C LEU A 121 4.37 -7.01 -11.25
N LYS A 122 5.18 -6.63 -10.27
CA LYS A 122 6.38 -7.35 -9.84
C LYS A 122 6.23 -7.69 -8.37
N GLY A 123 5.77 -8.92 -8.10
CA GLY A 123 5.69 -9.46 -6.74
C GLY A 123 7.03 -10.01 -6.23
N GLY A 124 7.15 -10.19 -4.92
CA GLY A 124 8.26 -10.87 -4.29
C GLY A 124 8.29 -12.37 -4.64
N SER A 125 9.49 -12.96 -4.62
CA SER A 125 9.72 -14.37 -4.96
C SER A 125 9.10 -15.35 -3.97
N GLU A 126 8.89 -14.90 -2.73
CA GLU A 126 8.29 -15.66 -1.64
C GLU A 126 6.81 -15.96 -1.84
N ALA A 127 6.13 -15.18 -2.70
CA ALA A 127 4.71 -15.36 -3.03
C ALA A 127 4.49 -15.80 -4.49
N LYS A 128 5.49 -16.39 -5.12
CA LYS A 128 5.52 -16.61 -6.57
C LYS A 128 4.33 -17.43 -7.07
N ARG A 129 4.01 -18.56 -6.42
CA ARG A 129 2.93 -19.45 -6.85
C ARG A 129 1.57 -18.80 -6.64
N THR A 130 1.38 -18.21 -5.46
CA THR A 130 0.13 -17.50 -5.15
C THR A 130 -0.10 -16.34 -6.11
N ASN A 131 0.92 -15.51 -6.36
CA ASN A 131 0.81 -14.40 -7.29
C ASN A 131 0.49 -14.85 -8.72
N ARG A 132 1.08 -15.98 -9.18
CA ARG A 132 0.81 -16.53 -10.51
C ARG A 132 -0.66 -16.94 -10.63
N VAL A 133 -1.17 -17.74 -9.69
CA VAL A 133 -2.57 -18.19 -9.71
C VAL A 133 -3.54 -17.01 -9.65
N LEU A 134 -3.30 -16.05 -8.76
CA LEU A 134 -4.12 -14.84 -8.67
C LEU A 134 -4.11 -14.02 -9.97
N PHE A 135 -2.92 -13.86 -10.56
CA PHE A 135 -2.77 -13.14 -11.82
C PHE A 135 -3.53 -13.82 -12.96
N ASP A 136 -3.38 -15.14 -13.12
CA ASP A 136 -4.03 -15.89 -14.19
C ASP A 136 -5.56 -15.79 -14.07
N ILE A 137 -6.12 -15.95 -12.85
CA ILE A 137 -7.56 -15.79 -12.60
C ILE A 137 -8.03 -14.36 -12.97
N ILE A 138 -7.33 -13.34 -12.52
CA ILE A 138 -7.68 -11.93 -12.77
C ILE A 138 -7.59 -11.62 -14.26
N HIS A 139 -6.50 -12.05 -14.90
CA HIS A 139 -6.26 -11.80 -16.32
C HIS A 139 -7.33 -12.46 -17.20
N GLU A 140 -7.56 -13.77 -17.02
CA GLU A 140 -8.54 -14.52 -17.79
C GLU A 140 -9.95 -13.98 -17.62
N ALA A 141 -10.36 -13.69 -16.39
CA ALA A 141 -11.68 -13.11 -16.12
C ALA A 141 -11.82 -11.70 -16.67
N GLY A 142 -10.77 -10.88 -16.61
CA GLY A 142 -10.75 -9.53 -17.17
C GLY A 142 -10.86 -9.52 -18.69
N VAL A 143 -10.06 -10.33 -19.38
CA VAL A 143 -10.11 -10.47 -20.85
C VAL A 143 -11.46 -11.02 -21.30
N SER A 144 -11.99 -12.04 -20.61
CA SER A 144 -13.31 -12.61 -20.90
C SER A 144 -14.45 -11.59 -20.72
N ALA A 145 -14.26 -10.61 -19.83
CA ALA A 145 -15.20 -9.50 -19.62
C ALA A 145 -14.97 -8.31 -20.59
N GLY A 146 -14.04 -8.44 -21.55
CA GLY A 146 -13.77 -7.48 -22.61
C GLY A 146 -12.70 -6.43 -22.30
N LEU A 147 -11.85 -6.65 -21.27
CA LEU A 147 -10.62 -5.87 -21.13
C LEU A 147 -9.60 -6.29 -22.19
N PRO A 148 -8.70 -5.39 -22.65
CA PRO A 148 -7.64 -5.75 -23.57
C PRO A 148 -6.64 -6.71 -22.91
N GLU A 149 -6.04 -7.64 -23.66
CA GLU A 149 -5.04 -8.59 -23.11
C GLU A 149 -3.90 -7.91 -22.32
N GLY A 150 -3.46 -6.75 -22.78
CA GLY A 150 -2.37 -6.00 -22.15
C GLY A 150 -2.79 -5.13 -20.95
N PHE A 151 -4.00 -5.28 -20.38
CA PHE A 151 -4.41 -4.44 -19.26
C PHE A 151 -3.61 -4.69 -17.99
N THR A 152 -3.02 -5.87 -17.84
CA THR A 152 -2.14 -6.23 -16.73
C THR A 152 -1.10 -7.24 -17.18
N SER A 153 0.09 -7.18 -16.58
CA SER A 153 1.21 -8.11 -16.83
C SER A 153 1.90 -8.47 -15.52
N LEU A 154 2.40 -9.70 -15.39
CA LEU A 154 3.15 -10.15 -14.23
C LEU A 154 4.61 -10.42 -14.61
N VAL A 155 5.55 -9.78 -13.93
CA VAL A 155 6.99 -9.97 -14.07
C VAL A 155 7.49 -10.92 -12.98
N GLU A 156 7.99 -12.10 -13.36
CA GLU A 156 8.47 -13.10 -12.41
C GLU A 156 10.00 -13.14 -12.30
N ALA A 157 10.72 -12.66 -13.31
CA ALA A 157 12.18 -12.70 -13.33
C ALA A 157 12.79 -11.85 -12.20
N ARG A 158 13.86 -12.35 -11.56
CA ARG A 158 14.60 -11.63 -10.51
C ARG A 158 15.26 -10.36 -11.06
N GLU A 159 15.76 -10.41 -12.28
CA GLU A 159 16.40 -9.31 -13.02
C GLU A 159 15.39 -8.33 -13.61
N GLY A 160 14.09 -8.61 -13.43
CA GLY A 160 13.01 -7.81 -14.00
C GLY A 160 12.88 -6.38 -13.44
N ILE A 161 13.53 -6.08 -12.32
CA ILE A 161 13.48 -4.72 -11.75
C ILE A 161 14.29 -3.76 -12.60
N ASP A 162 15.54 -4.09 -12.91
CA ASP A 162 16.41 -3.22 -13.72
C ASP A 162 15.86 -3.07 -15.15
N ALA A 163 15.32 -4.16 -15.71
CA ALA A 163 14.65 -4.12 -17.01
C ALA A 163 13.42 -3.20 -16.97
N LEU A 164 12.64 -3.24 -15.89
CA LEU A 164 11.47 -2.38 -15.70
C LEU A 164 11.87 -0.90 -15.55
N LEU A 165 12.94 -0.61 -14.79
CA LEU A 165 13.47 0.74 -14.64
C LEU A 165 14.01 1.32 -15.95
N GLY A 166 14.47 0.46 -16.87
CA GLY A 166 14.92 0.84 -18.22
C GLY A 166 13.80 1.16 -19.21
N CYS A 167 12.54 0.81 -18.91
CA CYS A 167 11.40 1.00 -19.81
C CYS A 167 10.78 2.42 -19.73
N HIS A 168 11.60 3.46 -19.65
CA HIS A 168 11.14 4.85 -19.45
C HIS A 168 10.25 5.39 -20.58
N ASP A 169 10.32 4.84 -21.79
CA ASP A 169 9.44 5.23 -22.89
C ASP A 169 8.04 4.56 -22.85
N ASN A 170 7.86 3.54 -22.00
CA ASN A 170 6.68 2.69 -22.01
C ASN A 170 5.94 2.66 -20.65
N ILE A 171 6.55 3.19 -19.60
CA ILE A 171 6.00 3.22 -18.24
C ILE A 171 5.89 4.67 -17.77
N ASP A 172 4.69 5.06 -17.36
CA ASP A 172 4.40 6.44 -16.96
C ASP A 172 4.68 6.70 -15.48
N LEU A 173 4.64 5.66 -14.63
CA LEU A 173 4.83 5.78 -13.18
C LEU A 173 5.31 4.45 -12.59
N ILE A 174 6.18 4.51 -11.58
CA ILE A 174 6.54 3.36 -10.75
C ILE A 174 6.07 3.61 -9.30
N ILE A 175 5.47 2.58 -8.70
CA ILE A 175 5.04 2.56 -7.29
C ILE A 175 5.76 1.41 -6.59
N PRO A 176 6.90 1.66 -5.93
CA PRO A 176 7.60 0.65 -5.15
C PRO A 176 6.99 0.50 -3.76
N ARG A 177 7.00 -0.75 -3.26
CA ARG A 177 6.64 -1.13 -1.90
C ARG A 177 7.68 -2.11 -1.38
N GLY A 178 8.39 -1.76 -0.34
CA GLY A 178 9.44 -2.55 0.26
C GLY A 178 10.15 -1.78 1.38
N SER A 179 11.40 -2.17 1.69
CA SER A 179 12.24 -1.44 2.64
C SER A 179 12.58 -0.04 2.13
N ASN A 180 12.93 0.87 3.04
CA ASN A 180 13.32 2.23 2.68
C ASN A 180 14.50 2.24 1.69
N ASP A 181 15.54 1.45 1.97
CA ASP A 181 16.71 1.34 1.09
C ASP A 181 16.34 0.88 -0.32
N PHE A 182 15.41 -0.06 -0.44
CA PHE A 182 14.93 -0.54 -1.73
C PHE A 182 14.15 0.54 -2.48
N VAL A 183 13.28 1.28 -1.80
CA VAL A 183 12.54 2.39 -2.41
C VAL A 183 13.50 3.50 -2.85
N GLN A 184 14.49 3.84 -2.02
CA GLN A 184 15.55 4.81 -2.37
C GLN A 184 16.39 4.34 -3.57
N TYR A 185 16.73 3.03 -3.63
CA TYR A 185 17.40 2.46 -4.79
C TYR A 185 16.60 2.70 -6.08
N ILE A 186 15.29 2.40 -6.07
CA ILE A 186 14.42 2.62 -7.22
C ILE A 186 14.37 4.11 -7.61
N MET A 187 14.20 5.00 -6.63
CA MET A 187 14.15 6.45 -6.87
C MET A 187 15.45 6.99 -7.48
N ASN A 188 16.59 6.47 -7.05
CA ASN A 188 17.89 6.93 -7.51
C ASN A 188 18.31 6.35 -8.88
N ASN A 189 17.71 5.23 -9.29
CA ASN A 189 18.09 4.49 -10.51
C ASN A 189 17.01 4.51 -11.60
N SER A 190 15.89 5.20 -11.39
CA SER A 190 14.79 5.31 -12.36
C SER A 190 14.77 6.66 -13.05
N GLN A 191 14.57 6.65 -14.38
CA GLN A 191 14.19 7.83 -15.15
C GLN A 191 12.66 8.00 -15.23
N ILE A 192 11.91 6.96 -14.85
CA ILE A 192 10.45 6.98 -14.76
C ILE A 192 10.08 7.71 -13.46
N PRO A 193 9.05 8.56 -13.43
CA PRO A 193 8.54 9.11 -12.18
C PRO A 193 8.25 8.01 -11.16
N VAL A 194 8.70 8.18 -9.91
CA VAL A 194 8.50 7.21 -8.84
C VAL A 194 7.63 7.81 -7.74
N LEU A 195 6.52 7.14 -7.43
CA LEU A 195 5.73 7.44 -6.25
C LEU A 195 6.26 6.60 -5.08
N GLY A 196 7.38 7.05 -4.53
CA GLY A 196 8.01 6.44 -3.37
C GLY A 196 7.33 6.87 -2.07
N HIS A 197 7.78 6.27 -0.98
CA HIS A 197 7.43 6.69 0.38
C HIS A 197 8.72 6.94 1.18
N ALA A 198 8.64 7.85 2.14
CA ALA A 198 9.64 7.99 3.18
C ALA A 198 9.23 7.18 4.42
N ASP A 199 10.09 7.12 5.42
CA ASP A 199 9.77 6.51 6.71
C ASP A 199 8.55 7.19 7.34
N GLY A 200 7.62 6.37 7.81
CA GLY A 200 6.47 6.85 8.56
C GLY A 200 6.83 7.01 10.03
N ILE A 201 7.21 8.22 10.44
CA ILE A 201 7.45 8.54 11.85
C ILE A 201 6.21 9.27 12.37
N CYS A 202 5.27 8.52 12.94
CA CYS A 202 4.00 9.05 13.39
C CYS A 202 4.13 9.63 14.80
N HIS A 203 3.59 10.84 14.98
CA HIS A 203 3.68 11.59 16.23
C HIS A 203 2.33 11.68 16.92
N VAL A 204 2.34 11.56 18.24
CA VAL A 204 1.19 11.91 19.10
C VAL A 204 1.63 13.09 19.97
N TYR A 205 0.94 14.23 19.86
CA TYR A 205 1.15 15.37 20.73
C TYR A 205 0.07 15.44 21.80
N VAL A 206 0.49 15.53 23.07
CA VAL A 206 -0.40 15.68 24.23
C VAL A 206 -0.30 17.12 24.72
N ASP A 207 -1.32 17.92 24.40
CA ASP A 207 -1.44 19.31 24.85
C ASP A 207 -1.76 19.41 26.33
N LYS A 208 -1.41 20.51 26.97
CA LYS A 208 -1.69 20.78 28.40
C LYS A 208 -3.17 20.70 28.77
N SER A 209 -4.06 20.92 27.81
CA SER A 209 -5.53 20.84 28.00
C SER A 209 -6.07 19.42 27.83
N ALA A 210 -5.24 18.43 27.48
CA ALA A 210 -5.67 17.09 27.20
C ALA A 210 -6.19 16.36 28.46
N ASP A 211 -7.22 15.51 28.28
CA ASP A 211 -7.58 14.50 29.25
C ASP A 211 -6.51 13.39 29.26
N ILE A 212 -5.81 13.24 30.38
CA ILE A 212 -4.68 12.33 30.52
C ILE A 212 -5.10 10.87 30.32
N GLN A 213 -6.25 10.47 30.86
CA GLN A 213 -6.75 9.09 30.74
C GLN A 213 -7.09 8.75 29.28
N GLN A 214 -7.66 9.69 28.56
CA GLN A 214 -7.93 9.55 27.14
C GLN A 214 -6.63 9.50 26.34
N ALA A 215 -5.68 10.39 26.62
CA ALA A 215 -4.38 10.42 25.96
C ALA A 215 -3.64 9.10 26.12
N VAL A 216 -3.56 8.54 27.32
CA VAL A 216 -2.93 7.25 27.60
C VAL A 216 -3.56 6.11 26.80
N ARG A 217 -4.89 6.06 26.72
CA ARG A 217 -5.60 5.05 25.92
C ARG A 217 -5.25 5.18 24.43
N ILE A 218 -5.26 6.39 23.89
CA ILE A 218 -4.92 6.65 22.48
C ILE A 218 -3.45 6.26 22.19
N ILE A 219 -2.51 6.66 23.03
CA ILE A 219 -1.08 6.35 22.88
C ILE A 219 -0.87 4.85 22.89
N THR A 220 -1.46 4.16 23.89
CA THR A 220 -1.32 2.71 24.04
C THR A 220 -1.88 1.99 22.84
N ASP A 221 -3.09 2.31 22.38
CA ASP A 221 -3.70 1.70 21.20
C ASP A 221 -2.89 1.98 19.94
N ALA A 222 -2.52 3.24 19.70
CA ALA A 222 -1.76 3.66 18.53
C ALA A 222 -0.38 2.97 18.39
N LYS A 223 0.23 2.54 19.51
CA LYS A 223 1.49 1.81 19.51
C LYS A 223 1.31 0.30 19.47
N THR A 224 0.32 -0.25 20.15
CA THR A 224 0.24 -1.70 20.42
C THR A 224 -0.72 -2.47 19.55
N GLN A 225 -1.74 -1.82 18.94
CA GLN A 225 -2.73 -2.48 18.10
C GLN A 225 -2.08 -3.23 16.93
N TYR A 226 -1.18 -2.57 16.21
CA TYR A 226 -0.41 -3.16 15.13
C TYR A 226 0.95 -2.46 14.95
N PRO A 227 1.96 -2.80 15.74
CA PRO A 227 3.25 -2.10 15.76
C PRO A 227 4.01 -2.10 14.43
N ALA A 228 3.74 -3.08 13.55
CA ALA A 228 4.35 -3.20 12.24
C ALA A 228 3.67 -2.33 11.15
N ALA A 229 2.63 -1.58 11.48
CA ALA A 229 1.98 -0.67 10.55
C ALA A 229 2.79 0.62 10.41
N CYS A 230 2.83 1.16 9.19
CA CYS A 230 3.53 2.42 8.90
C CYS A 230 2.90 3.65 9.58
N ASN A 231 1.70 3.52 10.13
CA ASN A 231 0.98 4.55 10.88
C ASN A 231 0.88 4.27 12.39
N ALA A 232 1.64 3.28 12.90
CA ALA A 232 1.80 3.11 14.35
C ALA A 232 2.55 4.30 14.94
N ALA A 233 2.20 4.69 16.16
CA ALA A 233 2.88 5.79 16.85
C ALA A 233 4.34 5.44 17.13
N GLU A 234 5.26 6.34 16.78
CA GLU A 234 6.69 6.21 17.01
C GLU A 234 7.22 7.28 17.96
N THR A 235 6.63 8.46 17.92
CA THR A 235 7.08 9.61 18.72
C THR A 235 5.93 10.15 19.56
N LEU A 236 6.22 10.35 20.84
CA LEU A 236 5.31 10.98 21.78
C LEU A 236 5.87 12.34 22.19
N LEU A 237 5.09 13.39 21.96
CA LEU A 237 5.39 14.76 22.37
C LEU A 237 4.42 15.16 23.49
N ILE A 238 4.93 15.63 24.61
CA ILE A 238 4.10 15.98 25.77
C ILE A 238 4.41 17.42 26.17
N HIS A 239 3.35 18.23 26.36
CA HIS A 239 3.52 19.59 26.91
C HIS A 239 4.15 19.55 28.31
N GLU A 240 5.13 20.42 28.58
CA GLU A 240 5.91 20.43 29.82
C GLU A 240 5.07 20.47 31.11
N ASP A 241 3.97 21.25 31.11
CA ASP A 241 3.11 21.41 32.28
C ASP A 241 2.42 20.12 32.75
N ILE A 242 2.32 19.12 31.88
CA ILE A 242 1.64 17.85 32.18
C ILE A 242 2.54 16.62 32.03
N TYR A 243 3.83 16.85 31.75
CA TYR A 243 4.80 15.79 31.44
C TYR A 243 4.81 14.69 32.51
N GLU A 244 5.08 15.03 33.78
CA GLU A 244 5.15 14.06 34.87
C GLU A 244 3.85 13.27 35.04
N ARG A 245 2.70 13.93 34.91
CA ARG A 245 1.38 13.28 35.07
C ARG A 245 1.10 12.27 33.96
N VAL A 246 1.52 12.57 32.73
CA VAL A 246 1.37 11.66 31.58
C VAL A 246 2.34 10.49 31.71
N MET A 247 3.58 10.77 32.12
CA MET A 247 4.61 9.74 32.32
C MET A 247 4.23 8.77 33.44
N ASP A 248 3.74 9.25 34.56
CA ASP A 248 3.22 8.42 35.64
C ASP A 248 2.06 7.53 35.17
N ALA A 249 1.16 8.09 34.36
CA ALA A 249 0.03 7.34 33.83
C ALA A 249 0.41 6.31 32.73
N LEU A 250 1.59 6.43 32.11
CA LEU A 250 2.14 5.49 31.15
C LEU A 250 3.14 4.49 31.78
N ALA A 251 3.39 4.54 33.09
CA ALA A 251 4.40 3.71 33.75
C ALA A 251 4.21 2.20 33.50
N ASP A 252 2.97 1.72 33.42
CA ASP A 252 2.61 0.32 33.17
C ASP A 252 2.26 0.04 31.70
N ALA A 253 2.61 0.93 30.77
CA ALA A 253 2.31 0.76 29.35
C ALA A 253 3.08 -0.44 28.75
N PRO A 254 2.46 -1.26 27.88
CA PRO A 254 3.08 -2.48 27.34
C PRO A 254 4.06 -2.22 26.19
N PHE A 255 4.85 -1.14 26.28
CA PHE A 255 5.89 -0.77 25.31
C PHE A 255 7.04 -0.06 26.00
N GLU A 256 8.24 -0.18 25.41
CA GLU A 256 9.43 0.52 25.88
C GLU A 256 9.45 1.96 25.39
N MET A 257 9.70 2.90 26.29
CA MET A 257 9.92 4.31 25.96
C MET A 257 11.41 4.61 25.97
N ARG A 258 11.89 5.28 24.91
CA ARG A 258 13.25 5.78 24.79
C ARG A 258 13.25 7.29 24.82
N PHE A 259 14.16 7.88 25.57
CA PHE A 259 14.20 9.31 25.83
C PHE A 259 15.43 9.95 25.21
N GLY A 260 15.27 11.15 24.65
CA GLY A 260 16.37 12.03 24.26
C GLY A 260 17.29 11.46 23.19
N GLU A 261 18.60 11.56 23.42
CA GLU A 261 19.65 11.38 22.42
C GLU A 261 19.82 9.95 21.90
N ASP A 262 19.22 8.96 22.55
CA ASP A 262 19.43 7.54 22.22
C ASP A 262 18.58 7.03 21.02
N GLY A 263 17.69 7.82 20.46
CA GLY A 263 16.76 7.39 19.43
C GLY A 263 16.61 8.28 18.18
N TYR A 264 17.01 9.54 18.24
CA TYR A 264 16.84 10.49 17.15
C TYR A 264 18.09 11.34 16.90
N SER A 265 18.34 11.72 15.65
CA SER A 265 19.39 12.69 15.34
C SER A 265 19.08 14.03 16.00
N ARG A 266 20.12 14.75 16.42
CA ARG A 266 20.00 16.07 17.03
C ARG A 266 19.25 17.08 16.11
N GLU A 267 19.42 16.96 14.80
CA GLU A 267 18.71 17.75 13.79
C GLU A 267 17.19 17.53 13.83
N TYR A 268 16.76 16.29 14.07
CA TYR A 268 15.34 15.95 14.17
C TYR A 268 14.70 16.52 15.46
N LEU A 269 15.41 16.44 16.59
CA LEU A 269 14.98 17.05 17.84
C LEU A 269 14.90 18.58 17.74
N ASP A 270 15.85 19.23 17.07
CA ASP A 270 15.85 20.67 16.83
C ASP A 270 14.68 21.09 15.93
N TYR A 271 14.31 20.25 14.95
CA TYR A 271 13.12 20.50 14.12
C TYR A 271 11.82 20.45 14.93
N ILE A 272 11.66 19.47 15.81
CA ILE A 272 10.46 19.32 16.68
C ILE A 272 10.37 20.47 17.69
N LEU A 273 11.50 20.87 18.30
CA LEU A 273 11.53 21.93 19.29
C LEU A 273 11.24 23.33 18.70
N ASN A 274 11.42 23.51 17.40
CA ASN A 274 11.11 24.75 16.70
C ASN A 274 9.65 24.89 16.24
N VAL A 275 8.82 23.86 16.41
CA VAL A 275 7.36 23.91 16.20
C VAL A 275 6.66 24.32 17.52
N ARG A 276 6.99 25.50 18.03
CA ARG A 276 6.31 26.11 19.18
C ARG A 276 5.18 27.04 18.75
#